data_50da4df1cc1611c284c4fa7439fe58ae
#
_entry.id   50da4df1cc1611c284c4fa7439fe58ae
#
_cell.length_a   1.000
_cell.length_b   1.000
_cell.length_c   1.000
_cell.angle_alpha   90.00
_cell.angle_beta   90.00
_cell.angle_gamma   90.00
#
_symmetry.space_group_name_H-M   'P 1'
#
loop_
_entity.id
_entity.type
_entity.pdbx_description
1 polymer ?
#
loop_
_entity_poly.entity_id
_entity_poly.type
_entity_poly.pdbx_seq_one_letter_code
_entity_poly.pdbx_strand_id
1 'polypeptide(L)'
;MKTRHKMNPLEWRASMALASIFGLRMLGMFIILPVFALYAAHLQGGDDKALVGIALGAYGLTQALLQIPLGWLSDRIGRKPVIAGGLVVFALGSFVAAMAGSIGGIILGRIIQGAGAISAAVIALTADLTREEIRTKAMALIGITIGITFSISMVLAPALYPLIGIPGIFTLTGVLALAAIAVALWVVPDPVRSAQPAERASIGQVLRLVELLRLNWGIFVLHASLMATFVVVPSALVQAGLPQVDHWKLYLPVMGGSFILMIPGVALSHGKWRKNVFLVSVAVLLAAQCMLFAGMDSVRGIASALTVFFVAFNVLEASLPSLVTVVTPPGAKGTATGVYSSIQFMGAFCGGALAGLLSKHWGPDAVPVFCGVLTILWLMVAWPMQIKQARQP
;
A
#
# COMPACT_ATOMS: atom_id res chain seq x y z
N MET A 1 -7.84 33.00 -13.79
CA MET A 1 -6.87 32.81 -12.70
C MET A 1 -7.49 31.85 -11.66
N LYS A 2 -7.02 30.60 -11.54
CA LYS A 2 -7.46 29.71 -10.44
C LYS A 2 -6.91 30.27 -9.14
N THR A 3 -7.77 30.81 -8.30
CA THR A 3 -7.41 31.23 -6.93
C THR A 3 -6.78 30.04 -6.22
N ARG A 4 -5.48 30.13 -5.90
CA ARG A 4 -4.77 29.10 -5.11
C ARG A 4 -5.28 29.18 -3.66
N HIS A 5 -6.36 28.46 -3.37
CA HIS A 5 -6.84 28.36 -1.98
C HIS A 5 -5.73 27.77 -1.11
N LYS A 6 -5.32 28.52 -0.08
CA LYS A 6 -4.33 28.06 0.92
C LYS A 6 -5.06 27.32 2.04
N MET A 7 -4.42 26.29 2.60
CA MET A 7 -4.86 25.64 3.84
C MET A 7 -4.80 26.67 4.98
N ASN A 8 -5.83 26.70 5.81
CA ASN A 8 -5.76 27.41 7.07
C ASN A 8 -4.95 26.60 8.12
N PRO A 9 -4.53 27.19 9.24
CA PRO A 9 -3.73 26.51 10.26
C PRO A 9 -4.40 25.24 10.82
N LEU A 10 -5.73 25.23 10.96
CA LEU A 10 -6.48 24.08 11.46
C LEU A 10 -6.48 22.94 10.44
N GLU A 11 -6.74 23.23 9.16
CA GLU A 11 -6.70 22.26 8.07
C GLU A 11 -5.29 21.66 7.91
N TRP A 12 -4.25 22.50 8.04
CA TRP A 12 -2.87 22.04 7.97
C TRP A 12 -2.53 21.10 9.13
N ARG A 13 -2.85 21.50 10.38
CA ARG A 13 -2.66 20.68 11.58
C ARG A 13 -3.40 19.34 11.47
N ALA A 14 -4.67 19.36 11.07
CA ALA A 14 -5.49 18.17 10.89
C ALA A 14 -4.90 17.23 9.83
N SER A 15 -4.56 17.78 8.65
CA SER A 15 -4.02 17.00 7.53
C SER A 15 -2.67 16.36 7.86
N MET A 16 -1.77 17.10 8.51
CA MET A 16 -0.46 16.58 8.93
C MET A 16 -0.60 15.49 9.99
N ALA A 17 -1.43 15.71 11.02
CA ALA A 17 -1.65 14.73 12.06
C ALA A 17 -2.28 13.43 11.51
N LEU A 18 -3.28 13.53 10.64
CA LEU A 18 -3.91 12.37 10.02
C LEU A 18 -2.99 11.65 9.03
N ALA A 19 -2.19 12.39 8.26
CA ALA A 19 -1.18 11.82 7.38
C ALA A 19 -0.10 11.07 8.19
N SER A 20 0.36 11.61 9.33
CA SER A 20 1.33 10.92 10.20
C SER A 20 0.76 9.63 10.81
N ILE A 21 -0.49 9.63 11.28
CA ILE A 21 -1.17 8.42 11.77
C ILE A 21 -1.25 7.37 10.65
N PHE A 22 -1.63 7.80 9.44
CA PHE A 22 -1.70 6.91 8.28
C PHE A 22 -0.31 6.35 7.92
N GLY A 23 0.71 7.20 7.92
CA GLY A 23 2.10 6.83 7.64
C GLY A 23 2.65 5.83 8.67
N LEU A 24 2.47 6.08 9.96
CA LEU A 24 2.90 5.16 11.02
C LEU A 24 2.28 3.77 10.87
N ARG A 25 1.03 3.72 10.47
CA ARG A 25 0.34 2.46 10.22
C ARG A 25 0.89 1.75 8.96
N MET A 26 1.14 2.49 7.88
CA MET A 26 1.75 1.94 6.67
C MET A 26 3.19 1.49 6.91
N LEU A 27 3.93 2.16 7.79
CA LEU A 27 5.24 1.69 8.24
C LEU A 27 5.16 0.24 8.75
N GLY A 28 4.20 -0.07 9.62
CA GLY A 28 4.02 -1.43 10.16
C GLY A 28 3.66 -2.48 9.11
N MET A 29 3.09 -2.08 7.97
CA MET A 29 2.86 -2.97 6.84
C MET A 29 4.15 -3.22 6.05
N PHE A 30 4.89 -2.17 5.74
CA PHE A 30 5.99 -2.21 4.78
C PHE A 30 7.34 -2.59 5.40
N ILE A 31 7.57 -2.26 6.69
CA ILE A 31 8.89 -2.40 7.30
C ILE A 31 9.37 -3.85 7.39
N ILE A 32 8.48 -4.82 7.40
CA ILE A 32 8.87 -6.23 7.42
C ILE A 32 9.24 -6.79 6.05
N LEU A 33 8.79 -6.15 4.94
CA LEU A 33 8.93 -6.70 3.60
C LEU A 33 10.37 -7.06 3.22
N PRO A 34 11.36 -6.18 3.40
CA PRO A 34 12.71 -6.45 2.92
C PRO A 34 13.51 -7.42 3.80
N VAL A 35 13.02 -7.77 5.00
CA VAL A 35 13.77 -8.57 5.99
C VAL A 35 13.08 -9.85 6.43
N PHE A 36 11.75 -9.94 6.27
CA PHE A 36 10.97 -11.03 6.87
C PHE A 36 11.24 -12.39 6.24
N ALA A 37 11.33 -12.46 4.91
CA ALA A 37 11.52 -13.75 4.22
C ALA A 37 12.79 -14.48 4.69
N LEU A 38 13.86 -13.74 5.01
CA LEU A 38 15.11 -14.31 5.53
C LEU A 38 15.00 -14.67 7.01
N TYR A 39 14.33 -13.84 7.81
CA TYR A 39 14.12 -14.11 9.23
C TYR A 39 13.22 -15.32 9.44
N ALA A 40 12.22 -15.51 8.60
CA ALA A 40 11.25 -16.62 8.73
C ALA A 40 11.92 -17.99 8.79
N ALA A 41 13.05 -18.19 8.10
CA ALA A 41 13.83 -19.43 8.15
C ALA A 41 14.31 -19.81 9.58
N HIS A 42 14.35 -18.87 10.51
CA HIS A 42 14.71 -19.10 11.91
C HIS A 42 13.50 -19.40 12.82
N LEU A 43 12.28 -19.33 12.28
CA LEU A 43 11.04 -19.60 13.02
C LEU A 43 10.57 -21.04 12.82
N GLN A 44 9.92 -21.60 13.83
CA GLN A 44 9.27 -22.90 13.69
C GLN A 44 8.21 -22.84 12.58
N GLY A 45 8.36 -23.72 11.57
CA GLY A 45 7.52 -23.73 10.37
C GLY A 45 7.85 -22.68 9.31
N GLY A 46 8.92 -21.91 9.49
CA GLY A 46 9.35 -20.86 8.56
C GLY A 46 10.07 -21.38 7.32
N ASP A 47 10.44 -22.67 7.27
CA ASP A 47 10.95 -23.32 6.06
C ASP A 47 9.88 -23.45 4.97
N ASP A 48 8.60 -23.41 5.36
CA ASP A 48 7.48 -23.43 4.42
C ASP A 48 7.27 -22.06 3.78
N LYS A 49 7.77 -21.91 2.55
CA LYS A 49 7.65 -20.66 1.77
C LYS A 49 6.20 -20.22 1.56
N ALA A 50 5.24 -21.15 1.54
CA ALA A 50 3.82 -20.81 1.43
C ALA A 50 3.34 -20.09 2.71
N LEU A 51 3.73 -20.57 3.90
CA LEU A 51 3.41 -19.90 5.16
C LEU A 51 4.11 -18.53 5.28
N VAL A 52 5.34 -18.40 4.79
CA VAL A 52 6.05 -17.11 4.74
C VAL A 52 5.30 -16.10 3.87
N GLY A 53 4.84 -16.51 2.69
CA GLY A 53 4.02 -15.68 1.81
C GLY A 53 2.68 -15.28 2.45
N ILE A 54 2.01 -16.22 3.13
CA ILE A 54 0.78 -15.94 3.89
C ILE A 54 1.07 -14.94 5.03
N ALA A 55 2.16 -15.08 5.76
CA ALA A 55 2.52 -14.17 6.86
C ALA A 55 2.73 -12.74 6.36
N LEU A 56 3.38 -12.56 5.19
CA LEU A 56 3.54 -11.24 4.56
C LEU A 56 2.20 -10.65 4.14
N GLY A 57 1.30 -11.47 3.57
CA GLY A 57 0.01 -11.02 3.06
C GLY A 57 -1.11 -10.90 4.11
N ALA A 58 -1.06 -11.63 5.23
CA ALA A 58 -2.16 -11.80 6.19
C ALA A 58 -2.73 -10.48 6.74
N TYR A 59 -1.88 -9.48 6.95
CA TYR A 59 -2.29 -8.12 7.27
C TYR A 59 -3.24 -7.56 6.21
N GLY A 60 -2.91 -7.74 4.93
CA GLY A 60 -3.72 -7.25 3.81
C GLY A 60 -5.10 -7.90 3.77
N LEU A 61 -5.22 -9.19 4.07
CA LEU A 61 -6.50 -9.90 4.07
C LEU A 61 -7.51 -9.27 5.04
N THR A 62 -7.13 -9.14 6.31
CA THR A 62 -8.03 -8.59 7.33
C THR A 62 -8.29 -7.11 7.12
N GLN A 63 -7.30 -6.38 6.63
CA GLN A 63 -7.47 -4.99 6.20
C GLN A 63 -8.50 -4.87 5.07
N ALA A 64 -8.43 -5.71 4.04
CA ALA A 64 -9.36 -5.70 2.91
C ALA A 64 -10.80 -5.96 3.36
N LEU A 65 -10.99 -6.93 4.25
CA LEU A 65 -12.29 -7.36 4.75
C LEU A 65 -12.93 -6.33 5.70
N LEU A 66 -12.13 -5.74 6.60
CA LEU A 66 -12.64 -4.91 7.69
C LEU A 66 -12.65 -3.41 7.38
N GLN A 67 -12.00 -2.96 6.31
CA GLN A 67 -11.94 -1.53 5.97
C GLN A 67 -13.31 -0.91 5.75
N ILE A 68 -14.20 -1.57 5.00
CA ILE A 68 -15.55 -1.08 4.73
C ILE A 68 -16.42 -1.16 5.99
N PRO A 69 -16.51 -2.28 6.73
CA PRO A 69 -17.25 -2.34 8.00
C PRO A 69 -16.79 -1.31 9.02
N LEU A 70 -15.48 -1.13 9.22
CA LEU A 70 -14.97 -0.15 10.18
C LEU A 70 -15.18 1.29 9.69
N GLY A 71 -15.14 1.53 8.39
CA GLY A 71 -15.53 2.80 7.80
C GLY A 71 -16.99 3.16 8.14
N TRP A 72 -17.91 2.20 7.96
CA TRP A 72 -19.31 2.36 8.31
C TRP A 72 -19.53 2.51 9.84
N LEU A 73 -18.81 1.75 10.67
CA LEU A 73 -18.85 1.90 12.11
C LEU A 73 -18.42 3.31 12.52
N SER A 74 -17.40 3.87 11.87
CA SER A 74 -16.89 5.22 12.15
C SER A 74 -17.90 6.34 11.83
N ASP A 75 -18.85 6.07 10.93
CA ASP A 75 -19.97 6.99 10.66
C ASP A 75 -20.97 7.03 11.82
N ARG A 76 -21.12 5.92 12.56
CA ARG A 76 -22.12 5.77 13.65
C ARG A 76 -21.59 6.20 15.01
N ILE A 77 -20.44 5.66 15.41
CA ILE A 77 -19.89 5.92 16.75
C ILE A 77 -18.85 7.05 16.78
N GLY A 78 -18.52 7.59 15.60
CA GLY A 78 -17.54 8.68 15.44
C GLY A 78 -16.20 8.21 14.88
N ARG A 79 -15.49 9.13 14.21
CA ARG A 79 -14.21 8.84 13.54
C ARG A 79 -13.10 8.52 14.52
N LYS A 80 -12.88 9.40 15.52
CA LYS A 80 -11.78 9.27 16.48
C LYS A 80 -11.84 7.99 17.31
N PRO A 81 -13.01 7.57 17.88
CA PRO A 81 -13.10 6.30 18.59
C PRO A 81 -12.71 5.08 17.76
N VAL A 82 -13.13 5.04 16.49
CA VAL A 82 -12.76 3.93 15.59
C VAL A 82 -11.27 3.97 15.23
N ILE A 83 -10.70 5.15 15.01
CA ILE A 83 -9.26 5.31 14.78
C ILE A 83 -8.46 4.85 16.01
N ALA A 84 -8.82 5.31 17.20
CA ALA A 84 -8.14 4.93 18.43
C ALA A 84 -8.26 3.41 18.70
N GLY A 85 -9.48 2.85 18.61
CA GLY A 85 -9.71 1.42 18.79
C GLY A 85 -8.96 0.57 17.77
N GLY A 86 -8.95 0.96 16.51
CA GLY A 86 -8.18 0.29 15.47
C GLY A 86 -6.66 0.33 15.71
N LEU A 87 -6.13 1.45 16.21
CA LEU A 87 -4.71 1.56 16.59
C LEU A 87 -4.37 0.69 17.81
N VAL A 88 -5.29 0.53 18.78
CA VAL A 88 -5.13 -0.44 19.88
C VAL A 88 -5.03 -1.87 19.33
N VAL A 89 -5.96 -2.27 18.45
CA VAL A 89 -5.95 -3.59 17.82
C VAL A 89 -4.67 -3.80 17.02
N PHE A 90 -4.22 -2.80 16.27
CA PHE A 90 -2.95 -2.84 15.55
C PHE A 90 -1.75 -3.02 16.49
N ALA A 91 -1.69 -2.28 17.60
CA ALA A 91 -0.62 -2.41 18.60
C ALA A 91 -0.60 -3.80 19.24
N LEU A 92 -1.78 -4.34 19.61
CA LEU A 92 -1.89 -5.70 20.15
C LEU A 92 -1.36 -6.74 19.15
N GLY A 93 -1.76 -6.65 17.87
CA GLY A 93 -1.24 -7.54 16.83
C GLY A 93 0.27 -7.41 16.65
N SER A 94 0.82 -6.20 16.78
CA SER A 94 2.27 -5.96 16.73
C SER A 94 2.99 -6.66 17.87
N PHE A 95 2.50 -6.57 19.10
CA PHE A 95 3.10 -7.24 20.26
C PHE A 95 2.95 -8.77 20.20
N VAL A 96 1.81 -9.26 19.70
CA VAL A 96 1.64 -10.73 19.44
C VAL A 96 2.69 -11.22 18.44
N ALA A 97 2.90 -10.48 17.33
CA ALA A 97 3.93 -10.83 16.36
C ALA A 97 5.36 -10.71 16.94
N ALA A 98 5.61 -9.72 17.81
CA ALA A 98 6.91 -9.54 18.46
C ALA A 98 7.28 -10.71 19.39
N MET A 99 6.30 -11.32 20.04
CA MET A 99 6.49 -12.45 20.97
C MET A 99 6.43 -13.83 20.27
N ALA A 100 6.17 -13.86 18.97
CA ALA A 100 5.96 -15.11 18.26
C ALA A 100 7.26 -15.88 18.01
N GLY A 101 7.34 -17.12 18.46
CA GLY A 101 8.42 -18.07 18.15
C GLY A 101 8.15 -18.98 16.94
N SER A 102 7.00 -18.83 16.28
CA SER A 102 6.58 -19.62 15.12
C SER A 102 5.98 -18.77 14.02
N ILE A 103 6.00 -19.30 12.79
CA ILE A 103 5.37 -18.62 11.65
C ILE A 103 3.86 -18.44 11.85
N GLY A 104 3.19 -19.41 12.51
CA GLY A 104 1.77 -19.30 12.85
C GLY A 104 1.47 -18.15 13.82
N GLY A 105 2.33 -17.92 14.80
CA GLY A 105 2.23 -16.77 15.71
C GLY A 105 2.40 -15.44 14.99
N ILE A 106 3.32 -15.37 14.04
CA ILE A 106 3.47 -14.18 13.17
C ILE A 106 2.20 -13.96 12.34
N ILE A 107 1.67 -15.01 11.70
CA ILE A 107 0.41 -14.92 10.91
C ILE A 107 -0.72 -14.39 11.79
N LEU A 108 -0.89 -14.91 13.00
CA LEU A 108 -1.90 -14.44 13.95
C LEU A 108 -1.71 -12.96 14.29
N GLY A 109 -0.49 -12.55 14.64
CA GLY A 109 -0.18 -11.13 14.91
C GLY A 109 -0.49 -10.24 13.73
N ARG A 110 -0.18 -10.68 12.50
CA ARG A 110 -0.46 -9.95 11.25
C ARG A 110 -1.97 -9.85 10.96
N ILE A 111 -2.74 -10.90 11.22
CA ILE A 111 -4.20 -10.90 11.14
C ILE A 111 -4.78 -9.85 12.11
N ILE A 112 -4.32 -9.84 13.35
CA ILE A 112 -4.77 -8.88 14.37
C ILE A 112 -4.36 -7.46 13.97
N GLN A 113 -3.11 -7.23 13.53
CA GLN A 113 -2.67 -5.92 13.04
C GLN A 113 -3.58 -5.40 11.91
N GLY A 114 -3.89 -6.22 10.91
CA GLY A 114 -4.74 -5.86 9.79
C GLY A 114 -6.19 -5.59 10.20
N ALA A 115 -6.68 -6.24 11.28
CA ALA A 115 -8.00 -5.99 11.83
C ALA A 115 -8.15 -4.55 12.39
N GLY A 116 -7.04 -3.88 12.71
CA GLY A 116 -7.02 -2.46 13.01
C GLY A 116 -7.19 -1.56 11.78
N ALA A 117 -8.15 -1.86 10.90
CA ALA A 117 -8.36 -1.24 9.58
C ALA A 117 -8.94 0.19 9.68
N ILE A 118 -8.10 1.18 9.99
CA ILE A 118 -8.52 2.58 10.19
C ILE A 118 -8.51 3.46 8.94
N SER A 119 -8.01 2.97 7.80
CA SER A 119 -7.78 3.82 6.61
C SER A 119 -9.04 4.57 6.16
N ALA A 120 -10.19 3.89 6.11
CA ALA A 120 -11.45 4.52 5.72
C ALA A 120 -11.87 5.62 6.70
N ALA A 121 -11.70 5.39 8.02
CA ALA A 121 -12.02 6.37 9.05
C ALA A 121 -11.09 7.59 9.00
N VAL A 122 -9.78 7.40 8.75
CA VAL A 122 -8.80 8.49 8.61
C VAL A 122 -9.10 9.34 7.37
N ILE A 123 -9.37 8.71 6.23
CA ILE A 123 -9.74 9.41 4.98
C ILE A 123 -11.03 10.21 5.18
N ALA A 124 -12.03 9.61 5.83
CA ALA A 124 -13.29 10.29 6.11
C ALA A 124 -13.08 11.47 7.06
N LEU A 125 -12.31 11.30 8.15
CA LEU A 125 -12.01 12.39 9.08
C LEU A 125 -11.22 13.52 8.40
N THR A 126 -10.31 13.19 7.48
CA THR A 126 -9.61 14.20 6.68
C THR A 126 -10.60 15.01 5.84
N ALA A 127 -11.60 14.36 5.24
CA ALA A 127 -12.64 15.04 4.48
C ALA A 127 -13.55 15.91 5.37
N ASP A 128 -13.85 15.45 6.59
CA ASP A 128 -14.71 16.16 7.56
C ASP A 128 -14.00 17.42 8.12
N LEU A 129 -12.66 17.42 8.19
CA LEU A 129 -11.84 18.52 8.73
C LEU A 129 -11.27 19.48 7.66
N THR A 130 -11.59 19.26 6.38
CA THR A 130 -11.09 20.08 5.29
C THR A 130 -12.23 20.58 4.41
N ARG A 131 -12.15 21.86 3.99
CA ARG A 131 -13.07 22.44 3.00
C ARG A 131 -12.94 21.71 1.67
N GLU A 132 -13.99 21.72 0.86
CA GLU A 132 -14.04 20.99 -0.42
C GLU A 132 -12.90 21.38 -1.36
N GLU A 133 -12.56 22.67 -1.44
CA GLU A 133 -11.48 23.20 -2.29
C GLU A 133 -10.08 22.74 -1.84
N ILE A 134 -9.93 22.38 -0.57
CA ILE A 134 -8.68 21.95 0.07
C ILE A 134 -8.56 20.44 0.14
N ARG A 135 -9.67 19.70 0.12
CA ARG A 135 -9.73 18.23 0.31
C ARG A 135 -8.76 17.48 -0.58
N THR A 136 -8.65 17.86 -1.86
CA THR A 136 -7.70 17.23 -2.79
C THR A 136 -6.24 17.38 -2.33
N LYS A 137 -5.88 18.51 -1.74
CA LYS A 137 -4.51 18.72 -1.23
C LYS A 137 -4.25 17.89 0.02
N ALA A 138 -5.23 17.79 0.93
CA ALA A 138 -5.13 16.95 2.13
C ALA A 138 -4.98 15.47 1.78
N MET A 139 -5.76 14.98 0.80
CA MET A 139 -5.63 13.60 0.30
C MET A 139 -4.29 13.35 -0.39
N ALA A 140 -3.79 14.32 -1.16
CA ALA A 140 -2.45 14.22 -1.76
C ALA A 140 -1.35 14.12 -0.71
N LEU A 141 -1.48 14.83 0.42
CA LEU A 141 -0.55 14.74 1.54
C LEU A 141 -0.51 13.33 2.13
N ILE A 142 -1.67 12.68 2.32
CA ILE A 142 -1.74 11.28 2.76
C ILE A 142 -1.04 10.37 1.74
N GLY A 143 -1.30 10.54 0.43
CA GLY A 143 -0.66 9.76 -0.62
C GLY A 143 0.87 9.91 -0.64
N ILE A 144 1.38 11.13 -0.51
CA ILE A 144 2.83 11.41 -0.40
C ILE A 144 3.42 10.72 0.83
N THR A 145 2.72 10.78 1.97
CA THR A 145 3.17 10.13 3.21
C THR A 145 3.28 8.61 3.05
N ILE A 146 2.36 7.95 2.32
CA ILE A 146 2.44 6.51 2.03
C ILE A 146 3.73 6.20 1.26
N GLY A 147 4.01 6.95 0.18
CA GLY A 147 5.21 6.74 -0.64
C GLY A 147 6.51 6.95 0.14
N ILE A 148 6.59 8.03 0.94
CA ILE A 148 7.74 8.30 1.80
C ILE A 148 7.91 7.19 2.84
N THR A 149 6.84 6.77 3.51
CA THR A 149 6.86 5.70 4.51
C THR A 149 7.33 4.38 3.91
N PHE A 150 6.85 4.04 2.71
CA PHE A 150 7.30 2.86 1.99
C PHE A 150 8.82 2.89 1.76
N SER A 151 9.35 4.00 1.25
CA SER A 151 10.76 4.14 0.97
C SER A 151 11.64 4.12 2.23
N ILE A 152 11.18 4.80 3.28
CA ILE A 152 11.84 4.74 4.60
C ILE A 152 11.85 3.29 5.10
N SER A 153 10.76 2.55 4.97
CA SER A 153 10.66 1.16 5.40
C SER A 153 11.69 0.28 4.70
N MET A 154 11.86 0.45 3.38
CA MET A 154 12.81 -0.36 2.58
C MET A 154 14.25 -0.18 3.02
N VAL A 155 14.62 1.04 3.43
CA VAL A 155 15.98 1.37 3.86
C VAL A 155 16.18 1.09 5.36
N LEU A 156 15.20 1.48 6.16
CA LEU A 156 15.29 1.43 7.62
C LEU A 156 15.23 -0.02 8.14
N ALA A 157 14.45 -0.90 7.54
CA ALA A 157 14.28 -2.26 8.04
C ALA A 157 15.58 -3.08 8.00
N PRO A 158 16.34 -3.16 6.89
CA PRO A 158 17.64 -3.83 6.89
C PRO A 158 18.68 -3.18 7.83
N ALA A 159 18.59 -1.87 8.03
CA ALA A 159 19.48 -1.15 8.96
C ALA A 159 19.13 -1.41 10.44
N LEU A 160 17.85 -1.54 10.79
CA LEU A 160 17.40 -1.84 12.16
C LEU A 160 17.50 -3.33 12.50
N TYR A 161 17.36 -4.19 11.52
CA TYR A 161 17.32 -5.64 11.74
C TYR A 161 18.52 -6.17 12.57
N PRO A 162 19.78 -5.78 12.30
CA PRO A 162 20.92 -6.23 13.11
C PRO A 162 20.90 -5.73 14.56
N LEU A 163 20.21 -4.63 14.84
CA LEU A 163 20.18 -3.98 16.15
C LEU A 163 19.08 -4.54 17.06
N ILE A 164 17.89 -4.72 16.53
CA ILE A 164 16.69 -5.05 17.32
C ILE A 164 15.94 -6.30 16.83
N GLY A 165 16.37 -6.89 15.71
CA GLY A 165 15.70 -8.04 15.09
C GLY A 165 14.26 -7.76 14.65
N ILE A 166 13.59 -8.77 14.12
CA ILE A 166 12.15 -8.69 13.77
C ILE A 166 11.25 -8.47 15.00
N PRO A 167 11.48 -9.15 16.15
CA PRO A 167 10.71 -8.87 17.36
C PRO A 167 10.76 -7.40 17.78
N GLY A 168 11.97 -6.79 17.73
CA GLY A 168 12.14 -5.37 18.02
C GLY A 168 11.44 -4.46 17.02
N ILE A 169 11.46 -4.81 15.73
CA ILE A 169 10.73 -4.06 14.68
C ILE A 169 9.22 -4.12 14.94
N PHE A 170 8.64 -5.28 15.27
CA PHE A 170 7.22 -5.37 15.62
C PHE A 170 6.90 -4.61 16.91
N THR A 171 7.77 -4.69 17.93
CA THR A 171 7.61 -3.90 19.17
C THR A 171 7.60 -2.41 18.86
N LEU A 172 8.54 -1.93 18.03
CA LEU A 172 8.61 -0.52 17.62
C LEU A 172 7.31 -0.09 16.92
N THR A 173 6.78 -0.89 16.00
CA THR A 173 5.51 -0.55 15.32
C THR A 173 4.32 -0.53 16.28
N GLY A 174 4.29 -1.40 17.29
CA GLY A 174 3.29 -1.38 18.36
C GLY A 174 3.37 -0.11 19.21
N VAL A 175 4.56 0.28 19.65
CA VAL A 175 4.78 1.51 20.42
C VAL A 175 4.41 2.76 19.61
N LEU A 176 4.79 2.81 18.32
CA LEU A 176 4.41 3.91 17.44
C LEU A 176 2.89 3.99 17.24
N ALA A 177 2.19 2.85 17.19
CA ALA A 177 0.73 2.85 17.12
C ALA A 177 0.09 3.42 18.40
N LEU A 178 0.62 3.09 19.59
CA LEU A 178 0.18 3.70 20.85
C LEU A 178 0.44 5.21 20.87
N ALA A 179 1.60 5.67 20.38
CA ALA A 179 1.88 7.09 20.23
C ALA A 179 0.90 7.77 19.24
N ALA A 180 0.53 7.08 18.15
CA ALA A 180 -0.46 7.58 17.20
C ALA A 180 -1.85 7.76 17.81
N ILE A 181 -2.22 6.98 18.84
CA ILE A 181 -3.47 7.20 19.60
C ILE A 181 -3.44 8.56 20.27
N ALA A 182 -2.32 8.92 20.90
CA ALA A 182 -2.16 10.22 21.54
C ALA A 182 -2.31 11.36 20.52
N VAL A 183 -1.73 11.21 19.32
CA VAL A 183 -1.91 12.17 18.22
C VAL A 183 -3.37 12.26 17.79
N ALA A 184 -4.08 11.12 17.64
CA ALA A 184 -5.47 11.08 17.23
C ALA A 184 -6.40 11.76 18.22
N LEU A 185 -6.17 11.59 19.53
CA LEU A 185 -7.03 12.11 20.57
C LEU A 185 -6.73 13.59 20.89
N TRP A 186 -5.46 14.01 20.94
CA TRP A 186 -5.07 15.32 21.44
C TRP A 186 -4.63 16.31 20.35
N VAL A 187 -4.09 15.83 19.22
CA VAL A 187 -3.61 16.71 18.16
C VAL A 187 -4.63 16.92 17.06
N VAL A 188 -5.37 15.86 16.68
CA VAL A 188 -6.41 15.97 15.65
C VAL A 188 -7.61 16.74 16.21
N PRO A 189 -8.10 17.80 15.54
CA PRO A 189 -9.31 18.52 15.95
C PRO A 189 -10.56 17.63 15.94
N ASP A 190 -11.58 18.00 16.72
CA ASP A 190 -12.87 17.33 16.63
C ASP A 190 -13.64 17.84 15.41
N PRO A 191 -14.23 16.94 14.60
CA PRO A 191 -15.04 17.37 13.48
C PRO A 191 -16.33 18.02 13.99
N VAL A 192 -16.71 19.14 13.40
CA VAL A 192 -18.05 19.69 13.59
C VAL A 192 -19.01 18.67 12.97
N ARG A 193 -19.91 18.07 13.79
CA ARG A 193 -20.88 17.09 13.31
C ARG A 193 -21.70 17.69 12.19
N SER A 194 -21.47 17.26 10.97
CA SER A 194 -22.31 17.59 9.82
C SER A 194 -23.61 16.81 9.96
N ALA A 195 -24.72 17.50 10.07
CA ALA A 195 -26.04 16.91 10.36
C ALA A 195 -26.65 16.13 9.17
N GLN A 196 -25.97 16.05 8.03
CA GLN A 196 -26.50 15.35 6.84
C GLN A 196 -25.58 14.19 6.44
N PRO A 197 -26.09 12.94 6.52
CA PRO A 197 -25.46 11.84 5.81
C PRO A 197 -25.57 12.14 4.31
N ALA A 198 -24.45 12.40 3.63
CA ALA A 198 -24.46 12.45 2.18
C ALA A 198 -24.98 11.09 1.66
N GLU A 199 -25.96 11.10 0.77
CA GLU A 199 -26.43 9.91 0.07
C GLU A 199 -25.19 9.22 -0.56
N ARG A 200 -24.87 8.03 -0.08
CA ARG A 200 -23.75 7.25 -0.60
C ARG A 200 -24.26 6.26 -1.61
N ALA A 201 -23.64 6.24 -2.79
CA ALA A 201 -23.88 5.17 -3.74
C ALA A 201 -23.64 3.80 -3.09
N SER A 202 -24.47 2.82 -3.39
CA SER A 202 -24.29 1.46 -2.91
C SER A 202 -23.05 0.81 -3.55
N ILE A 203 -22.44 -0.15 -2.84
CA ILE A 203 -21.32 -0.94 -3.38
C ILE A 203 -21.70 -1.60 -4.70
N GLY A 204 -22.93 -2.11 -4.82
CA GLY A 204 -23.44 -2.73 -6.04
C GLY A 204 -23.49 -1.77 -7.24
N GLN A 205 -23.79 -0.48 -7.02
CA GLN A 205 -23.71 0.53 -8.09
C GLN A 205 -22.28 0.77 -8.54
N VAL A 206 -21.33 0.84 -7.60
CA VAL A 206 -19.91 1.02 -7.88
C VAL A 206 -19.34 -0.16 -8.66
N LEU A 207 -19.68 -1.39 -8.29
CA LEU A 207 -19.23 -2.62 -8.96
C LEU A 207 -19.83 -2.83 -10.37
N ARG A 208 -20.80 -2.03 -10.79
CA ARG A 208 -21.33 -2.04 -12.18
C ARG A 208 -20.56 -1.12 -13.12
N LEU A 209 -19.67 -0.26 -12.60
CA LEU A 209 -18.87 0.66 -13.41
C LEU A 209 -17.66 -0.09 -13.99
N VAL A 210 -17.73 -0.45 -15.27
CA VAL A 210 -16.70 -1.25 -15.96
C VAL A 210 -15.33 -0.61 -15.89
N GLU A 211 -15.22 0.72 -16.08
CA GLU A 211 -13.92 1.41 -15.99
C GLU A 211 -13.34 1.35 -14.57
N LEU A 212 -14.20 1.36 -13.55
CA LEU A 212 -13.76 1.21 -12.17
C LEU A 212 -13.30 -0.23 -11.88
N LEU A 213 -13.97 -1.24 -12.43
CA LEU A 213 -13.52 -2.64 -12.32
C LEU A 213 -12.15 -2.85 -12.96
N ARG A 214 -11.89 -2.20 -14.11
CA ARG A 214 -10.57 -2.23 -14.77
C ARG A 214 -9.47 -1.61 -13.91
N LEU A 215 -9.77 -0.48 -13.25
CA LEU A 215 -8.83 0.17 -12.32
C LEU A 215 -8.64 -0.65 -11.04
N ASN A 216 -9.70 -1.27 -10.53
CA ASN A 216 -9.64 -2.18 -9.39
C ASN A 216 -8.78 -3.42 -9.69
N TRP A 217 -8.90 -3.99 -10.88
CA TRP A 217 -8.00 -5.05 -11.33
C TRP A 217 -6.54 -4.56 -11.36
N GLY A 218 -6.32 -3.35 -11.86
CA GLY A 218 -4.99 -2.74 -11.91
C GLY A 218 -4.33 -2.59 -10.54
N ILE A 219 -5.04 -2.06 -9.55
CA ILE A 219 -4.46 -1.90 -8.21
C ILE A 219 -4.24 -3.26 -7.52
N PHE A 220 -5.11 -4.24 -7.78
CA PHE A 220 -4.92 -5.61 -7.33
C PHE A 220 -3.59 -6.17 -7.86
N VAL A 221 -3.35 -6.11 -9.19
CA VAL A 221 -2.14 -6.63 -9.83
C VAL A 221 -0.89 -5.88 -9.35
N LEU A 222 -0.98 -4.56 -9.21
CA LEU A 222 0.14 -3.72 -8.76
C LEU A 222 0.64 -4.15 -7.36
N HIS A 223 -0.29 -4.33 -6.42
CA HIS A 223 0.05 -4.71 -5.05
C HIS A 223 0.34 -6.20 -4.90
N ALA A 224 -0.28 -7.05 -5.72
CA ALA A 224 0.08 -8.46 -5.80
C ALA A 224 1.54 -8.61 -6.27
N SER A 225 1.94 -7.87 -7.31
CA SER A 225 3.31 -7.88 -7.83
C SER A 225 4.31 -7.33 -6.80
N LEU A 226 3.96 -6.27 -6.07
CA LEU A 226 4.80 -5.73 -5.00
C LEU A 226 5.08 -6.78 -3.92
N MET A 227 4.02 -7.38 -3.36
CA MET A 227 4.19 -8.38 -2.30
C MET A 227 4.90 -9.64 -2.80
N ALA A 228 4.56 -10.12 -4.00
CA ALA A 228 5.20 -11.27 -4.61
C ALA A 228 6.72 -11.05 -4.79
N THR A 229 7.13 -9.87 -5.26
CA THR A 229 8.53 -9.50 -5.42
C THR A 229 9.29 -9.59 -4.10
N PHE A 230 8.71 -9.12 -2.99
CA PHE A 230 9.37 -9.17 -1.67
C PHE A 230 9.33 -10.54 -0.98
N VAL A 231 8.60 -11.51 -1.51
CA VAL A 231 8.73 -12.92 -1.09
C VAL A 231 10.07 -13.51 -1.57
N VAL A 232 10.55 -13.13 -2.76
CA VAL A 232 11.72 -13.78 -3.39
C VAL A 232 12.98 -12.91 -3.41
N VAL A 233 12.87 -11.60 -3.61
CA VAL A 233 14.02 -10.70 -3.80
C VAL A 233 15.00 -10.69 -2.62
N PRO A 234 14.58 -10.63 -1.33
CA PRO A 234 15.55 -10.63 -0.24
C PRO A 234 16.45 -11.87 -0.23
N SER A 235 15.88 -13.04 -0.49
CA SER A 235 16.64 -14.29 -0.57
C SER A 235 17.52 -14.35 -1.81
N ALA A 236 17.03 -13.86 -2.96
CA ALA A 236 17.81 -13.79 -4.20
C ALA A 236 19.03 -12.86 -4.04
N LEU A 237 18.88 -11.72 -3.35
CA LEU A 237 20.02 -10.83 -3.07
C LEU A 237 21.11 -11.49 -2.23
N VAL A 238 20.73 -12.28 -1.23
CA VAL A 238 21.71 -13.05 -0.43
C VAL A 238 22.40 -14.09 -1.29
N GLN A 239 21.66 -14.83 -2.13
CA GLN A 239 22.22 -15.82 -3.05
C GLN A 239 23.14 -15.18 -4.10
N ALA A 240 22.82 -13.97 -4.56
CA ALA A 240 23.65 -13.19 -5.46
C ALA A 240 24.90 -12.57 -4.78
N GLY A 241 25.10 -12.82 -3.47
CA GLY A 241 26.29 -12.40 -2.74
C GLY A 241 26.15 -11.06 -1.98
N LEU A 242 24.95 -10.48 -1.87
CA LEU A 242 24.72 -9.28 -1.05
C LEU A 242 24.16 -9.69 0.33
N PRO A 243 24.95 -9.57 1.42
CA PRO A 243 24.45 -9.88 2.77
C PRO A 243 23.22 -9.05 3.15
N GLN A 244 22.32 -9.63 3.95
CA GLN A 244 21.08 -8.98 4.39
C GLN A 244 21.33 -7.61 5.03
N VAL A 245 22.38 -7.46 5.81
CA VAL A 245 22.76 -6.21 6.47
C VAL A 245 23.11 -5.08 5.49
N ASP A 246 23.46 -5.42 4.27
CA ASP A 246 23.83 -4.48 3.20
C ASP A 246 22.70 -4.20 2.20
N HIS A 247 21.53 -4.83 2.33
CA HIS A 247 20.39 -4.62 1.43
C HIS A 247 19.96 -3.14 1.36
N TRP A 248 20.11 -2.38 2.45
CA TRP A 248 19.81 -0.94 2.46
C TRP A 248 20.67 -0.15 1.45
N LYS A 249 21.93 -0.60 1.18
CA LYS A 249 22.83 0.02 0.21
C LYS A 249 22.31 -0.12 -1.23
N LEU A 250 21.50 -1.16 -1.48
CA LEU A 250 20.81 -1.36 -2.76
C LEU A 250 19.47 -0.63 -2.78
N TYR A 251 18.65 -0.78 -1.73
CA TYR A 251 17.31 -0.17 -1.73
C TYR A 251 17.34 1.35 -1.72
N LEU A 252 18.31 1.99 -1.04
CA LEU A 252 18.40 3.45 -0.99
C LEU A 252 18.56 4.09 -2.38
N PRO A 253 19.55 3.73 -3.21
CA PRO A 253 19.67 4.30 -4.56
C PRO A 253 18.54 3.86 -5.48
N VAL A 254 18.01 2.63 -5.37
CA VAL A 254 16.85 2.16 -6.13
C VAL A 254 15.62 3.03 -5.83
N MET A 255 15.31 3.26 -4.56
CA MET A 255 14.17 4.12 -4.17
C MET A 255 14.39 5.57 -4.58
N GLY A 256 15.55 6.15 -4.25
CA GLY A 256 15.89 7.54 -4.62
C GLY A 256 15.87 7.76 -6.11
N GLY A 257 16.49 6.86 -6.88
CA GLY A 257 16.51 6.92 -8.35
C GLY A 257 15.12 6.78 -8.95
N SER A 258 14.30 5.83 -8.46
CA SER A 258 12.94 5.62 -8.96
C SER A 258 12.04 6.84 -8.73
N PHE A 259 12.18 7.54 -7.59
CA PHE A 259 11.44 8.79 -7.34
C PHE A 259 11.82 9.92 -8.30
N ILE A 260 13.10 10.04 -8.65
CA ILE A 260 13.54 11.03 -9.64
C ILE A 260 13.01 10.65 -11.03
N LEU A 261 13.16 9.39 -11.42
CA LEU A 261 12.78 8.90 -12.74
C LEU A 261 11.25 8.86 -12.96
N MET A 262 10.44 8.78 -11.92
CA MET A 262 8.98 8.84 -12.05
C MET A 262 8.45 10.24 -12.38
N ILE A 263 9.21 11.31 -12.09
CA ILE A 263 8.73 12.71 -12.21
C ILE A 263 8.18 13.02 -13.60
N PRO A 264 8.87 12.71 -14.71
CA PRO A 264 8.33 12.94 -16.06
C PRO A 264 7.03 12.17 -16.30
N GLY A 265 6.96 10.91 -15.86
CA GLY A 265 5.76 10.08 -15.99
C GLY A 265 4.54 10.69 -15.27
N VAL A 266 4.72 11.11 -14.02
CA VAL A 266 3.66 11.77 -13.24
C VAL A 266 3.28 13.11 -13.87
N ALA A 267 4.23 13.91 -14.33
CA ALA A 267 3.95 15.20 -14.99
C ALA A 267 3.12 15.02 -16.26
N LEU A 268 3.39 14.00 -17.06
CA LEU A 268 2.68 13.65 -18.28
C LEU A 268 1.35 12.90 -18.03
N SER A 269 1.10 12.39 -16.83
CA SER A 269 -0.11 11.64 -16.49
C SER A 269 -1.40 12.48 -16.45
N HIS A 270 -1.34 13.74 -16.86
CA HIS A 270 -2.46 14.67 -16.90
C HIS A 270 -2.89 14.98 -18.35
N GLY A 271 -4.14 15.40 -18.53
CA GLY A 271 -4.66 15.81 -19.84
C GLY A 271 -4.75 14.69 -20.86
N LYS A 272 -4.38 14.94 -22.11
CA LYS A 272 -4.53 14.04 -23.27
C LYS A 272 -3.63 12.79 -23.21
N TRP A 273 -2.52 12.84 -22.50
CA TRP A 273 -1.56 11.76 -22.40
C TRP A 273 -1.86 10.74 -21.28
N ARG A 274 -2.86 11.02 -20.44
CA ARG A 274 -3.19 10.23 -19.25
C ARG A 274 -3.29 8.72 -19.51
N LYS A 275 -4.04 8.31 -20.54
CA LYS A 275 -4.20 6.90 -20.90
C LYS A 275 -2.89 6.28 -21.38
N ASN A 276 -2.13 7.01 -22.23
CA ASN A 276 -0.88 6.49 -22.79
C ASN A 276 0.17 6.30 -21.69
N VAL A 277 0.34 7.27 -20.81
CA VAL A 277 1.25 7.15 -19.64
C VAL A 277 0.86 5.96 -18.78
N PHE A 278 -0.42 5.80 -18.49
CA PHE A 278 -0.91 4.65 -17.73
C PHE A 278 -0.55 3.31 -18.40
N LEU A 279 -0.88 3.13 -19.68
CA LEU A 279 -0.58 1.90 -20.41
C LEU A 279 0.94 1.64 -20.55
N VAL A 280 1.72 2.68 -20.84
CA VAL A 280 3.20 2.60 -20.89
C VAL A 280 3.75 2.18 -19.53
N SER A 281 3.24 2.74 -18.43
CA SER A 281 3.70 2.35 -17.09
C SER A 281 3.38 0.89 -16.76
N VAL A 282 2.23 0.36 -17.21
CA VAL A 282 1.93 -1.07 -17.07
C VAL A 282 2.88 -1.93 -17.94
N ALA A 283 3.21 -1.50 -19.16
CA ALA A 283 4.18 -2.18 -20.00
C ALA A 283 5.61 -2.15 -19.40
N VAL A 284 6.01 -1.02 -18.78
CA VAL A 284 7.28 -0.91 -18.05
C VAL A 284 7.29 -1.83 -16.82
N LEU A 285 6.16 -1.99 -16.14
CA LEU A 285 6.03 -2.96 -15.03
C LEU A 285 6.24 -4.40 -15.52
N LEU A 286 5.69 -4.74 -16.71
CA LEU A 286 5.93 -6.04 -17.34
C LEU A 286 7.41 -6.23 -17.68
N ALA A 287 8.04 -5.23 -18.28
CA ALA A 287 9.47 -5.28 -18.59
C ALA A 287 10.31 -5.50 -17.31
N ALA A 288 9.94 -4.87 -16.19
CA ALA A 288 10.59 -5.09 -14.91
C ALA A 288 10.49 -6.54 -14.43
N GLN A 289 9.35 -7.22 -14.64
CA GLN A 289 9.21 -8.65 -14.30
C GLN A 289 10.08 -9.54 -15.20
N CYS A 290 10.15 -9.24 -16.49
CA CYS A 290 11.06 -9.95 -17.42
C CYS A 290 12.53 -9.75 -17.03
N MET A 291 12.91 -8.51 -16.66
CA MET A 291 14.26 -8.21 -16.18
C MET A 291 14.58 -8.93 -14.86
N LEU A 292 13.61 -9.01 -13.94
CA LEU A 292 13.79 -9.72 -12.68
C LEU A 292 13.98 -11.23 -12.92
N PHE A 293 13.18 -11.82 -13.81
CA PHE A 293 13.33 -13.22 -14.22
C PHE A 293 14.70 -13.50 -14.80
N ALA A 294 15.19 -12.65 -15.70
CA ALA A 294 16.48 -12.85 -16.39
C ALA A 294 17.70 -12.48 -15.54
N GLY A 295 17.54 -11.66 -14.50
CA GLY A 295 18.65 -11.08 -13.74
C GLY A 295 18.68 -11.45 -12.25
N MET A 296 17.90 -12.45 -11.82
CA MET A 296 17.76 -12.81 -10.39
C MET A 296 19.06 -13.35 -9.78
N ASP A 297 19.99 -13.85 -10.60
CA ASP A 297 21.27 -14.42 -10.16
C ASP A 297 22.34 -13.36 -9.87
N SER A 298 22.08 -12.08 -10.09
CA SER A 298 23.06 -11.02 -9.90
C SER A 298 22.49 -9.79 -9.19
N VAL A 299 23.29 -9.24 -8.29
CA VAL A 299 22.92 -8.00 -7.56
C VAL A 299 22.58 -6.86 -8.53
N ARG A 300 23.34 -6.72 -9.63
CA ARG A 300 23.09 -5.68 -10.66
C ARG A 300 21.80 -5.92 -11.41
N GLY A 301 21.50 -7.18 -11.77
CA GLY A 301 20.26 -7.57 -12.42
C GLY A 301 19.05 -7.26 -11.55
N ILE A 302 19.08 -7.67 -10.28
CA ILE A 302 18.04 -7.38 -9.31
C ILE A 302 17.87 -5.86 -9.12
N ALA A 303 18.96 -5.10 -8.94
CA ALA A 303 18.92 -3.65 -8.75
C ALA A 303 18.29 -2.93 -9.95
N SER A 304 18.67 -3.29 -11.18
CA SER A 304 18.10 -2.70 -12.39
C SER A 304 16.62 -3.04 -12.57
N ALA A 305 16.23 -4.31 -12.34
CA ALA A 305 14.84 -4.75 -12.38
C ALA A 305 13.98 -4.01 -11.35
N LEU A 306 14.45 -3.89 -10.09
CA LEU A 306 13.76 -3.15 -9.04
C LEU A 306 13.66 -1.66 -9.35
N THR A 307 14.70 -1.05 -9.95
CA THR A 307 14.62 0.37 -10.34
C THR A 307 13.51 0.59 -11.36
N VAL A 308 13.45 -0.23 -12.41
CA VAL A 308 12.40 -0.17 -13.44
C VAL A 308 11.03 -0.48 -12.83
N PHE A 309 10.95 -1.48 -11.95
CA PHE A 309 9.72 -1.82 -11.21
C PHE A 309 9.19 -0.62 -10.42
N PHE A 310 10.03 0.02 -9.59
CA PHE A 310 9.59 1.12 -8.74
C PHE A 310 9.32 2.42 -9.51
N VAL A 311 9.97 2.65 -10.65
CA VAL A 311 9.57 3.75 -11.55
C VAL A 311 8.13 3.55 -12.03
N ALA A 312 7.82 2.37 -12.57
CA ALA A 312 6.47 2.04 -13.02
C ALA A 312 5.45 2.05 -11.86
N PHE A 313 5.80 1.40 -10.74
CA PHE A 313 4.98 1.33 -9.53
C PHE A 313 4.59 2.73 -9.03
N ASN A 314 5.56 3.62 -8.86
CA ASN A 314 5.32 4.97 -8.34
C ASN A 314 4.45 5.81 -9.29
N VAL A 315 4.63 5.71 -10.61
CA VAL A 315 3.76 6.39 -11.59
C VAL A 315 2.33 5.83 -11.53
N LEU A 316 2.17 4.51 -11.45
CA LEU A 316 0.87 3.84 -11.37
C LEU A 316 0.17 4.14 -10.04
N GLU A 317 0.89 4.09 -8.91
CA GLU A 317 0.36 4.39 -7.58
C GLU A 317 -0.13 5.85 -7.48
N ALA A 318 0.55 6.79 -8.12
CA ALA A 318 0.11 8.18 -8.19
C ALA A 318 -1.07 8.38 -9.16
N SER A 319 -1.14 7.60 -10.24
CA SER A 319 -2.11 7.80 -11.32
C SER A 319 -3.44 7.10 -11.06
N LEU A 320 -3.43 5.87 -10.53
CA LEU A 320 -4.62 5.04 -10.34
C LEU A 320 -5.69 5.70 -9.44
N PRO A 321 -5.39 6.26 -8.25
CA PRO A 321 -6.39 6.93 -7.43
C PRO A 321 -7.01 8.14 -8.14
N SER A 322 -6.19 8.88 -8.92
CA SER A 322 -6.67 9.99 -9.74
C SER A 322 -7.65 9.52 -10.80
N LEU A 323 -7.35 8.41 -11.50
CA LEU A 323 -8.24 7.80 -12.49
C LEU A 323 -9.56 7.34 -11.86
N VAL A 324 -9.51 6.69 -10.69
CA VAL A 324 -10.72 6.29 -9.95
C VAL A 324 -11.62 7.48 -9.70
N THR A 325 -11.07 8.62 -9.25
CA THR A 325 -11.89 9.82 -8.99
C THR A 325 -12.48 10.45 -10.27
N VAL A 326 -11.82 10.27 -11.42
CA VAL A 326 -12.28 10.80 -12.73
C VAL A 326 -13.40 9.98 -13.33
N VAL A 327 -13.32 8.64 -13.23
CA VAL A 327 -14.34 7.74 -13.81
C VAL A 327 -15.55 7.55 -12.90
N THR A 328 -15.46 7.94 -11.64
CA THR A 328 -16.52 7.75 -10.65
C THR A 328 -17.46 8.96 -10.61
N PRO A 329 -18.81 8.75 -10.68
CA PRO A 329 -19.78 9.82 -10.49
C PRO A 329 -19.64 10.54 -9.15
N PRO A 330 -20.06 11.82 -9.06
CA PRO A 330 -19.85 12.64 -7.86
C PRO A 330 -20.31 11.98 -6.55
N GLY A 331 -21.48 11.45 -6.45
CA GLY A 331 -22.03 10.81 -5.22
C GLY A 331 -21.42 9.46 -4.85
N ALA A 332 -20.62 8.83 -5.73
CA ALA A 332 -20.06 7.49 -5.54
C ALA A 332 -18.57 7.46 -5.15
N LYS A 333 -17.88 8.61 -5.14
CA LYS A 333 -16.41 8.67 -4.97
C LYS A 333 -15.92 8.02 -3.67
N GLY A 334 -16.59 8.25 -2.56
CA GLY A 334 -16.21 7.66 -1.27
C GLY A 334 -16.30 6.14 -1.27
N THR A 335 -17.42 5.58 -1.75
CA THR A 335 -17.63 4.13 -1.87
C THR A 335 -16.64 3.52 -2.87
N ALA A 336 -16.39 4.18 -4.01
CA ALA A 336 -15.43 3.71 -5.02
C ALA A 336 -14.00 3.65 -4.46
N THR A 337 -13.57 4.67 -3.72
CA THR A 337 -12.25 4.68 -3.07
C THR A 337 -12.15 3.60 -1.99
N GLY A 338 -13.22 3.36 -1.24
CA GLY A 338 -13.25 2.27 -0.24
C GLY A 338 -13.10 0.89 -0.88
N VAL A 339 -13.86 0.61 -1.95
CA VAL A 339 -13.75 -0.64 -2.72
C VAL A 339 -12.35 -0.78 -3.33
N TYR A 340 -11.83 0.27 -3.96
CA TYR A 340 -10.49 0.31 -4.53
C TYR A 340 -9.41 -0.05 -3.50
N SER A 341 -9.44 0.56 -2.30
CA SER A 341 -8.49 0.26 -1.24
C SER A 341 -8.65 -1.16 -0.69
N SER A 342 -9.87 -1.69 -0.57
CA SER A 342 -10.07 -3.09 -0.17
C SER A 342 -9.47 -4.06 -1.18
N ILE A 343 -9.62 -3.78 -2.49
CA ILE A 343 -9.04 -4.60 -3.56
C ILE A 343 -7.53 -4.46 -3.60
N GLN A 344 -6.97 -3.29 -3.32
CA GLN A 344 -5.54 -3.06 -3.14
C GLN A 344 -4.93 -4.00 -2.08
N PHE A 345 -5.52 -4.05 -0.89
CA PHE A 345 -5.06 -4.92 0.19
C PHE A 345 -5.30 -6.41 -0.10
N MET A 346 -6.38 -6.75 -0.79
CA MET A 346 -6.61 -8.12 -1.27
C MET A 346 -5.51 -8.54 -2.26
N GLY A 347 -5.10 -7.64 -3.17
CA GLY A 347 -3.95 -7.88 -4.06
C GLY A 347 -2.68 -8.17 -3.28
N ALA A 348 -2.40 -7.38 -2.24
CA ALA A 348 -1.24 -7.60 -1.38
C ALA A 348 -1.27 -8.98 -0.70
N PHE A 349 -2.43 -9.41 -0.19
CA PHE A 349 -2.58 -10.76 0.37
C PHE A 349 -2.37 -11.86 -0.66
N CYS A 350 -3.09 -11.80 -1.77
CA CYS A 350 -3.01 -12.83 -2.82
C CYS A 350 -1.59 -12.90 -3.42
N GLY A 351 -0.94 -11.76 -3.62
CA GLY A 351 0.43 -11.69 -4.13
C GLY A 351 1.42 -12.40 -3.21
N GLY A 352 1.37 -12.12 -1.91
CA GLY A 352 2.22 -12.78 -0.93
C GLY A 352 1.95 -14.29 -0.83
N ALA A 353 0.68 -14.68 -0.65
CA ALA A 353 0.28 -16.08 -0.49
C ALA A 353 0.60 -16.92 -1.74
N LEU A 354 0.24 -16.43 -2.93
CA LEU A 354 0.49 -17.14 -4.18
C LEU A 354 1.98 -17.18 -4.52
N ALA A 355 2.74 -16.10 -4.31
CA ALA A 355 4.17 -16.11 -4.52
C ALA A 355 4.89 -17.11 -3.61
N GLY A 356 4.49 -17.20 -2.34
CA GLY A 356 5.02 -18.21 -1.42
C GLY A 356 4.73 -19.62 -1.90
N LEU A 357 3.49 -19.89 -2.33
CA LEU A 357 3.06 -21.19 -2.86
C LEU A 357 3.83 -21.56 -4.15
N LEU A 358 3.91 -20.61 -5.10
CA LEU A 358 4.65 -20.79 -6.37
C LEU A 358 6.13 -21.04 -6.11
N SER A 359 6.75 -20.23 -5.25
CA SER A 359 8.16 -20.40 -4.90
C SER A 359 8.45 -21.73 -4.21
N LYS A 360 7.48 -22.28 -3.44
CA LYS A 360 7.59 -23.59 -2.80
C LYS A 360 7.61 -24.75 -3.82
N HIS A 361 6.71 -24.70 -4.83
CA HIS A 361 6.49 -25.81 -5.75
C HIS A 361 7.31 -25.73 -7.05
N TRP A 362 7.58 -24.54 -7.55
CA TRP A 362 8.23 -24.30 -8.85
C TRP A 362 9.48 -23.42 -8.77
N GLY A 363 9.91 -23.07 -7.55
CA GLY A 363 11.09 -22.23 -7.35
C GLY A 363 10.81 -20.72 -7.44
N PRO A 364 11.83 -19.89 -7.10
CA PRO A 364 11.67 -18.44 -7.03
C PRO A 364 11.37 -17.81 -8.41
N ASP A 365 11.84 -18.39 -9.51
CA ASP A 365 11.65 -17.88 -10.88
C ASP A 365 10.18 -17.92 -11.33
N ALA A 366 9.36 -18.79 -10.74
CA ALA A 366 7.93 -18.84 -11.03
C ALA A 366 7.21 -17.55 -10.61
N VAL A 367 7.78 -16.78 -9.66
CA VAL A 367 7.13 -15.58 -9.12
C VAL A 367 7.13 -14.43 -10.12
N PRO A 368 8.25 -14.00 -10.73
CA PRO A 368 8.22 -12.97 -11.77
C PRO A 368 7.42 -13.40 -13.01
N VAL A 369 7.40 -14.70 -13.36
CA VAL A 369 6.54 -15.23 -14.45
C VAL A 369 5.06 -15.01 -14.09
N PHE A 370 4.63 -15.38 -12.89
CA PHE A 370 3.28 -15.15 -12.40
C PHE A 370 2.90 -13.66 -12.43
N CYS A 371 3.77 -12.78 -11.93
CA CYS A 371 3.55 -11.34 -11.98
C CYS A 371 3.48 -10.81 -13.42
N GLY A 372 4.29 -11.34 -14.31
CA GLY A 372 4.27 -11.03 -15.75
C GLY A 372 2.94 -11.40 -16.39
N VAL A 373 2.42 -12.61 -16.13
CA VAL A 373 1.11 -13.06 -16.62
C VAL A 373 0.00 -12.14 -16.12
N LEU A 374 -0.03 -11.81 -14.82
CA LEU A 374 -1.01 -10.88 -14.28
C LEU A 374 -0.92 -9.49 -14.93
N THR A 375 0.29 -9.02 -15.22
CA THR A 375 0.52 -7.72 -15.85
C THR A 375 0.08 -7.72 -17.32
N ILE A 376 0.27 -8.81 -18.05
CA ILE A 376 -0.26 -8.99 -19.42
C ILE A 376 -1.78 -8.95 -19.39
N LEU A 377 -2.42 -9.69 -18.50
CA LEU A 377 -3.87 -9.65 -18.31
C LEU A 377 -4.35 -8.22 -17.98
N TRP A 378 -3.59 -7.50 -17.17
CA TRP A 378 -3.90 -6.11 -16.87
C TRP A 378 -3.82 -5.22 -18.11
N LEU A 379 -2.79 -5.35 -18.94
CA LEU A 379 -2.68 -4.62 -20.20
C LEU A 379 -3.89 -4.89 -21.12
N MET A 380 -4.30 -6.16 -21.26
CA MET A 380 -5.45 -6.53 -22.06
C MET A 380 -6.76 -5.92 -21.55
N VAL A 381 -6.98 -5.94 -20.23
CA VAL A 381 -8.16 -5.36 -19.57
C VAL A 381 -8.16 -3.83 -19.66
N ALA A 382 -6.98 -3.20 -19.56
CA ALA A 382 -6.82 -1.75 -19.56
C ALA A 382 -6.84 -1.13 -20.97
N TRP A 383 -6.43 -1.88 -22.00
CA TRP A 383 -6.33 -1.39 -23.37
C TRP A 383 -7.60 -0.70 -23.89
N PRO A 384 -8.80 -1.32 -23.79
CA PRO A 384 -10.04 -0.74 -24.27
C PRO A 384 -10.62 0.36 -23.35
N MET A 385 -9.93 0.71 -22.24
CA MET A 385 -10.43 1.68 -21.28
C MET A 385 -10.63 3.07 -21.91
N GLN A 386 -11.81 3.66 -21.65
CA GLN A 386 -12.13 5.01 -22.09
C GLN A 386 -12.11 5.97 -20.90
N ILE A 387 -11.10 6.81 -20.84
CA ILE A 387 -11.02 7.88 -19.83
C ILE A 387 -11.75 9.11 -20.39
N LYS A 388 -13.08 9.10 -20.34
CA LYS A 388 -13.85 10.30 -20.62
C LYS A 388 -13.71 11.24 -19.42
N GLN A 389 -13.23 12.46 -19.65
CA GLN A 389 -13.42 13.52 -18.67
C GLN A 389 -14.94 13.65 -18.44
N ALA A 390 -15.38 13.51 -17.20
CA ALA A 390 -16.74 13.91 -16.85
C ALA A 390 -16.89 15.37 -17.31
N ARG A 391 -17.77 15.61 -18.30
CA ARG A 391 -18.13 16.99 -18.69
C ARG A 391 -18.63 17.64 -17.41
N GLN A 392 -17.94 18.67 -16.97
CA GLN A 392 -18.51 19.60 -15.98
C GLN A 392 -19.74 20.21 -16.65
N PRO A 393 -20.88 20.23 -15.99
CA PRO A 393 -22.07 20.93 -16.47
C PRO A 393 -21.80 22.43 -16.66
#